data_46fc5b2cc53b6eda05b7c9e986f7bdd8
#
_entry.id   46fc5b2cc53b6eda05b7c9e986f7bdd8
#
_cell.length_a   1.000
_cell.length_b   1.000
_cell.length_c   1.000
_cell.angle_alpha   90.00
_cell.angle_beta   90.00
_cell.angle_gamma   90.00
#
_symmetry.space_group_name_H-M   'P 1'
#
loop_
_entity.id
_entity.type
_entity.pdbx_description
1 polymer ?
#
loop_
_entity_poly.entity_id
_entity_poly.type
_entity_poly.pdbx_seq_one_letter_code
_entity_poly.pdbx_strand_id
1 'polypeptide(L)'
;MFALVESGEIKKYFSGNQGITIGDNKYPKAIFTLWSKDEREAIGIYKIETDSTNRKDQKWYINTNESFAFANGKVTRSWGTATAKAHADILFTQQDSDDEILPSDKSVGDVKTEGLKTKLIRTIKQQAAGELQRTDWYIVRKADAGT
;
A
#
# COMPACT_ATOMS: atom_id res chain seq x y z
N MET A 1 8.55 7.28 -11.72
CA MET A 1 8.45 8.50 -10.89
C MET A 1 9.79 9.22 -10.94
N PHE A 2 9.77 10.55 -10.89
CA PHE A 2 10.96 11.42 -10.96
C PHE A 2 10.87 12.46 -9.86
N ALA A 3 12.01 13.04 -9.50
CA ALA A 3 12.11 14.12 -8.52
C ALA A 3 12.93 15.29 -9.10
N LEU A 4 12.52 16.50 -8.77
CA LEU A 4 13.35 17.70 -8.96
C LEU A 4 14.21 17.88 -7.72
N VAL A 5 15.51 17.97 -7.93
CA VAL A 5 16.49 18.25 -6.89
C VAL A 5 17.15 19.60 -7.18
N GLU A 6 17.10 20.49 -6.22
CA GLU A 6 17.75 21.80 -6.27
C GLU A 6 18.55 21.99 -5.00
N SER A 7 19.81 22.42 -5.14
CA SER A 7 20.72 22.62 -4.00
C SER A 7 20.85 21.42 -3.07
N GLY A 8 20.77 20.19 -3.64
CA GLY A 8 20.88 18.95 -2.87
C GLY A 8 19.60 18.51 -2.16
N GLU A 9 18.49 19.22 -2.32
CA GLU A 9 17.22 18.91 -1.71
C GLU A 9 16.15 18.53 -2.75
N ILE A 10 15.29 17.57 -2.42
CA ILE A 10 14.14 17.20 -3.25
C ILE A 10 13.05 18.25 -3.08
N LYS A 11 12.74 18.98 -4.15
CA LYS A 11 11.73 20.05 -4.14
C LYS A 11 10.36 19.58 -4.64
N LYS A 12 10.31 18.66 -5.61
CA LYS A 12 9.05 18.24 -6.23
C LYS A 12 9.15 16.84 -6.81
N TYR A 13 7.99 16.15 -6.88
CA TYR A 13 7.86 14.84 -7.50
C TYR A 13 7.01 14.91 -8.76
N PHE A 14 7.34 14.08 -9.76
CA PHE A 14 6.63 13.97 -11.03
C PHE A 14 6.34 12.52 -11.39
N SER A 15 5.16 12.26 -11.93
CA SER A 15 4.80 10.94 -12.47
C SER A 15 5.52 10.63 -13.79
N GLY A 16 5.90 11.67 -14.54
CA GLY A 16 6.50 11.54 -15.86
C GLY A 16 5.50 11.37 -17.02
N ASN A 17 4.21 11.59 -16.76
CA ASN A 17 3.14 11.43 -17.76
C ASN A 17 2.67 12.75 -18.39
N GLN A 18 3.18 13.88 -17.95
CA GLN A 18 2.87 15.23 -18.46
C GLN A 18 4.10 16.11 -18.52
N GLY A 19 4.02 17.23 -19.26
CA GLY A 19 5.06 18.27 -19.27
C GLY A 19 5.19 18.96 -17.92
N ILE A 20 6.34 19.54 -17.66
CA ILE A 20 6.65 20.21 -16.39
C ILE A 20 7.22 21.62 -16.63
N THR A 21 7.16 22.45 -15.60
CA THR A 21 7.79 23.76 -15.57
C THR A 21 8.79 23.79 -14.43
N ILE A 22 10.02 24.23 -14.72
CA ILE A 22 11.09 24.42 -13.74
C ILE A 22 11.57 25.88 -13.90
N GLY A 23 11.36 26.69 -12.87
CA GLY A 23 11.53 28.15 -13.00
C GLY A 23 10.64 28.68 -14.14
N ASP A 24 11.22 29.41 -15.07
CA ASP A 24 10.52 29.96 -16.23
C ASP A 24 10.52 29.05 -17.46
N ASN A 25 11.20 27.90 -17.39
CA ASN A 25 11.34 26.97 -18.51
C ASN A 25 10.26 25.91 -18.49
N LYS A 26 9.62 25.71 -19.66
CA LYS A 26 8.64 24.65 -19.89
C LYS A 26 9.29 23.49 -20.63
N TYR A 27 9.14 22.30 -20.06
CA TYR A 27 9.65 21.06 -20.62
C TYR A 27 8.52 20.13 -21.04
N PRO A 28 8.57 19.56 -22.25
CA PRO A 28 7.57 18.62 -22.69
C PRO A 28 7.68 17.28 -21.93
N LYS A 29 6.63 16.49 -21.92
CA LYS A 29 6.62 15.14 -21.32
C LYS A 29 7.73 14.24 -21.89
N ALA A 30 8.18 14.49 -23.12
CA ALA A 30 9.24 13.73 -23.78
C ALA A 30 10.57 13.68 -23.02
N ILE A 31 10.87 14.63 -22.13
CA ILE A 31 12.07 14.59 -21.30
C ILE A 31 12.14 13.31 -20.43
N PHE A 32 11.01 12.77 -20.02
CA PHE A 32 10.97 11.58 -19.16
C PHE A 32 11.21 10.26 -19.93
N THR A 33 11.04 10.28 -21.24
CA THR A 33 11.10 9.07 -22.09
C THR A 33 12.23 9.10 -23.11
N LEU A 34 12.53 10.26 -23.69
CA LEU A 34 13.50 10.41 -24.77
C LEU A 34 14.86 10.90 -24.31
N TRP A 35 14.90 11.72 -23.26
CA TRP A 35 16.16 12.26 -22.75
C TRP A 35 16.96 11.16 -22.03
N SER A 36 18.27 11.23 -22.19
CA SER A 36 19.21 10.41 -21.42
C SER A 36 19.15 10.75 -19.92
N LYS A 37 19.78 9.94 -19.10
CA LYS A 37 19.92 10.20 -17.67
C LYS A 37 20.63 11.54 -17.44
N ASP A 38 21.76 11.75 -18.12
CA ASP A 38 22.61 12.93 -17.91
C ASP A 38 21.90 14.22 -18.31
N GLU A 39 21.14 14.22 -19.41
CA GLU A 39 20.34 15.37 -19.84
C GLU A 39 19.27 15.74 -18.81
N ARG A 40 18.60 14.77 -18.21
CA ARG A 40 17.61 15.03 -17.14
C ARG A 40 18.26 15.54 -15.88
N GLU A 41 19.37 14.93 -15.47
CA GLU A 41 20.10 15.33 -14.27
C GLU A 41 20.70 16.72 -14.41
N ALA A 42 21.10 17.14 -15.61
CA ALA A 42 21.57 18.49 -15.89
C ALA A 42 20.54 19.60 -15.58
N ILE A 43 19.24 19.27 -15.65
CA ILE A 43 18.14 20.18 -15.27
C ILE A 43 17.57 19.85 -13.89
N GLY A 44 18.26 19.03 -13.08
CA GLY A 44 17.86 18.67 -11.73
C GLY A 44 16.79 17.57 -11.65
N ILE A 45 16.47 16.89 -12.76
CA ILE A 45 15.45 15.81 -12.78
C ILE A 45 16.11 14.46 -12.62
N TYR A 46 15.85 13.81 -11.51
CA TYR A 46 16.35 12.48 -11.16
C TYR A 46 15.27 11.43 -11.23
N LYS A 47 15.57 10.25 -11.81
CA LYS A 47 14.69 9.09 -11.71
C LYS A 47 14.79 8.52 -10.31
N ILE A 48 13.63 8.25 -9.68
CA ILE A 48 13.59 7.68 -8.34
C ILE A 48 13.86 6.18 -8.44
N GLU A 49 14.95 5.74 -7.81
CA GLU A 49 15.29 4.35 -7.60
C GLU A 49 14.57 3.83 -6.34
N THR A 50 14.20 2.56 -6.32
CA THR A 50 13.50 1.96 -5.18
C THR A 50 14.42 0.98 -4.47
N ASP A 51 14.70 1.25 -3.20
CA ASP A 51 15.31 0.29 -2.29
C ASP A 51 14.21 -0.47 -1.54
N SER A 52 14.06 -1.74 -1.88
CA SER A 52 13.06 -2.63 -1.29
C SER A 52 13.60 -3.49 -0.14
N THR A 53 14.80 -3.25 0.36
CA THR A 53 15.46 -4.08 1.39
C THR A 53 14.56 -4.29 2.61
N ASN A 54 13.94 -3.22 3.11
CA ASN A 54 13.07 -3.26 4.29
C ASN A 54 11.58 -3.46 3.94
N ARG A 55 11.23 -3.42 2.65
CA ARG A 55 9.86 -3.61 2.22
C ARG A 55 9.48 -5.09 2.30
N LYS A 56 8.41 -5.39 3.03
CA LYS A 56 7.87 -6.74 3.21
C LYS A 56 6.50 -6.87 2.54
N ASP A 57 6.06 -8.11 2.34
CA ASP A 57 4.73 -8.38 1.79
C ASP A 57 3.63 -7.76 2.66
N GLN A 58 2.83 -6.90 2.07
CA GLN A 58 1.73 -6.19 2.75
C GLN A 58 0.63 -7.13 3.26
N LYS A 59 0.57 -8.36 2.80
CA LYS A 59 -0.33 -9.38 3.37
C LYS A 59 -0.01 -9.64 4.83
N TRP A 60 1.28 -9.68 5.20
CA TRP A 60 1.77 -10.10 6.50
C TRP A 60 2.37 -8.97 7.33
N TYR A 61 2.75 -7.85 6.68
CA TYR A 61 3.46 -6.75 7.29
C TYR A 61 2.82 -5.40 7.00
N ILE A 62 3.08 -4.45 7.89
CA ILE A 62 2.80 -3.03 7.71
C ILE A 62 4.15 -2.39 7.35
N ASN A 63 4.26 -1.86 6.14
CA ASN A 63 5.40 -1.08 5.71
C ASN A 63 5.18 0.38 6.10
N THR A 64 6.06 0.91 6.92
CA THR A 64 5.98 2.27 7.46
C THR A 64 7.21 3.07 7.07
N ASN A 65 7.18 4.37 7.38
CA ASN A 65 8.32 5.29 7.20
C ASN A 65 8.88 5.25 5.78
N GLU A 66 7.97 5.32 4.80
CA GLU A 66 8.39 5.58 3.42
C GLU A 66 9.10 6.92 3.36
N SER A 67 10.29 6.94 2.81
CA SER A 67 11.13 8.13 2.70
C SER A 67 11.79 8.23 1.34
N PHE A 68 12.12 9.45 0.98
CA PHE A 68 12.86 9.78 -0.23
C PHE A 68 14.08 10.60 0.17
N ALA A 69 15.24 10.20 -0.30
CA ALA A 69 16.49 10.87 -0.01
C ALA A 69 17.31 11.09 -1.29
N PHE A 70 17.94 12.24 -1.40
CA PHE A 70 18.94 12.51 -2.41
C PHE A 70 20.33 12.36 -1.79
N ALA A 71 21.10 11.42 -2.28
CA ALA A 71 22.49 11.21 -1.85
C ALA A 71 23.29 10.60 -3.00
N ASN A 72 24.58 10.95 -3.09
CA ASN A 72 25.51 10.42 -4.09
C ASN A 72 24.99 10.50 -5.53
N GLY A 73 24.33 11.61 -5.89
CA GLY A 73 23.79 11.84 -7.22
C GLY A 73 22.58 10.96 -7.58
N LYS A 74 21.87 10.44 -6.59
CA LYS A 74 20.69 9.58 -6.79
C LYS A 74 19.56 9.96 -5.85
N VAL A 75 18.33 9.79 -6.32
CA VAL A 75 17.13 9.86 -5.47
C VAL A 75 16.66 8.44 -5.19
N THR A 76 16.67 8.07 -3.92
CA THR A 76 16.25 6.72 -3.47
C THR A 76 14.98 6.81 -2.63
N ARG A 77 13.99 5.98 -2.98
CA ARG A 77 12.81 5.69 -2.18
C ARG A 77 13.09 4.46 -1.34
N SER A 78 12.90 4.54 -0.05
CA SER A 78 13.13 3.44 0.89
C SER A 78 12.04 3.38 1.97
N TRP A 79 12.03 2.30 2.75
CA TRP A 79 11.11 2.11 3.87
C TRP A 79 11.89 1.82 5.14
N GLY A 80 11.32 2.21 6.28
CA GLY A 80 11.79 1.78 7.59
C GLY A 80 11.51 0.29 7.84
N THR A 81 11.85 -0.19 9.01
CA THR A 81 11.61 -1.59 9.42
C THR A 81 10.12 -1.89 9.38
N ALA A 82 9.74 -2.92 8.63
CA ALA A 82 8.35 -3.36 8.55
C ALA A 82 7.90 -4.05 9.84
N THR A 83 6.67 -3.75 10.27
CA THR A 83 6.07 -4.36 11.47
C THR A 83 5.16 -5.50 11.06
N ALA A 84 5.31 -6.68 11.67
CA ALA A 84 4.40 -7.80 11.44
C ALA A 84 2.98 -7.45 11.91
N LYS A 85 1.96 -7.81 11.12
CA LYS A 85 0.57 -7.67 11.54
C LYS A 85 0.26 -8.63 12.69
N ALA A 86 -0.53 -8.19 13.66
CA ALA A 86 -0.99 -9.06 14.75
C ALA A 86 -1.78 -10.24 14.20
N HIS A 87 -1.43 -11.45 14.61
CA HIS A 87 -2.10 -12.69 14.19
C HIS A 87 -3.39 -12.93 15.01
N ALA A 88 -3.31 -12.69 16.32
CA ALA A 88 -4.44 -12.83 17.24
C ALA A 88 -5.31 -11.56 17.25
N ASP A 89 -6.57 -11.72 17.62
CA ASP A 89 -7.45 -10.60 17.90
C ASP A 89 -6.97 -9.86 19.15
N ILE A 90 -7.15 -8.55 19.15
CA ILE A 90 -7.00 -7.69 20.34
C ILE A 90 -8.40 -7.54 20.93
N LEU A 91 -8.53 -7.87 22.22
CA LEU A 91 -9.79 -7.80 22.91
C LEU A 91 -9.89 -6.51 23.73
N PHE A 92 -11.10 -6.04 24.01
CA PHE A 92 -11.33 -4.98 24.98
C PHE A 92 -10.96 -5.47 26.37
N THR A 93 -10.23 -4.64 27.10
CA THR A 93 -9.76 -4.89 28.46
C THR A 93 -10.61 -4.13 29.49
N GLN A 94 -10.43 -4.43 30.78
CA GLN A 94 -11.03 -3.63 31.84
C GLN A 94 -10.54 -2.18 31.77
N GLN A 95 -9.27 -1.96 31.46
CA GLN A 95 -8.72 -0.61 31.31
C GLN A 95 -9.44 0.19 30.20
N ASP A 96 -9.81 -0.45 29.07
CA ASP A 96 -10.58 0.22 28.02
C ASP A 96 -11.98 0.64 28.52
N SER A 97 -12.57 -0.10 29.45
CA SER A 97 -13.82 0.28 30.09
C SER A 97 -13.63 1.45 31.07
N ASP A 98 -12.58 1.40 31.85
CA ASP A 98 -12.25 2.45 32.83
C ASP A 98 -11.86 3.77 32.18
N ASP A 99 -11.24 3.70 30.99
CA ASP A 99 -10.86 4.83 30.14
C ASP A 99 -12.01 5.33 29.24
N GLU A 100 -13.23 4.78 29.38
CA GLU A 100 -14.41 5.11 28.57
C GLU A 100 -14.22 4.90 27.06
N ILE A 101 -13.28 4.01 26.66
CA ILE A 101 -13.00 3.66 25.26
C ILE A 101 -13.92 2.52 24.78
N LEU A 102 -14.52 1.75 25.70
CA LEU A 102 -15.40 0.64 25.39
C LEU A 102 -16.75 1.14 24.85
N PRO A 103 -17.14 0.79 23.59
CA PRO A 103 -18.45 1.15 23.06
C PRO A 103 -19.59 0.54 23.89
N SER A 104 -20.75 1.20 23.92
CA SER A 104 -21.92 0.77 24.72
C SER A 104 -22.52 -0.57 24.27
N ASP A 105 -22.25 -0.99 23.01
CA ASP A 105 -22.69 -2.26 22.43
C ASP A 105 -21.64 -3.38 22.60
N LYS A 106 -20.55 -3.12 23.31
CA LYS A 106 -19.42 -4.04 23.53
C LYS A 106 -19.18 -4.31 25.02
N SER A 107 -18.54 -5.44 25.27
CA SER A 107 -18.14 -5.87 26.62
C SER A 107 -16.63 -6.14 26.68
N VAL A 108 -16.07 -6.12 27.89
CA VAL A 108 -14.71 -6.60 28.13
C VAL A 108 -14.59 -8.06 27.65
N GLY A 109 -13.57 -8.34 26.85
CA GLY A 109 -13.38 -9.64 26.21
C GLY A 109 -13.92 -9.72 24.77
N ASP A 110 -14.72 -8.75 24.31
CA ASP A 110 -15.11 -8.66 22.91
C ASP A 110 -13.93 -8.20 22.03
N VAL A 111 -14.00 -8.51 20.73
CA VAL A 111 -12.94 -8.13 19.80
C VAL A 111 -12.93 -6.62 19.59
N LYS A 112 -11.85 -5.98 20.02
CA LYS A 112 -11.52 -4.57 19.77
C LYS A 112 -10.94 -4.38 18.36
N THR A 113 -10.01 -5.26 17.97
CA THR A 113 -9.39 -5.25 16.64
C THR A 113 -9.15 -6.68 16.20
N GLU A 114 -9.70 -7.02 15.03
CA GLU A 114 -9.51 -8.35 14.45
C GLU A 114 -8.07 -8.56 14.01
N GLY A 115 -7.49 -9.67 14.42
CA GLY A 115 -6.19 -10.13 13.98
C GLY A 115 -6.21 -10.69 12.55
N LEU A 116 -5.03 -10.97 12.03
CA LEU A 116 -4.87 -11.49 10.67
C LEU A 116 -5.55 -12.87 10.49
N LYS A 117 -5.50 -13.73 11.52
CA LYS A 117 -6.13 -15.05 11.51
C LYS A 117 -7.65 -14.95 11.29
N THR A 118 -8.33 -14.13 12.06
CA THR A 118 -9.79 -13.93 11.98
C THR A 118 -10.20 -13.37 10.61
N LYS A 119 -9.45 -12.36 10.11
CA LYS A 119 -9.69 -11.79 8.77
C LYS A 119 -9.53 -12.81 7.65
N LEU A 120 -8.49 -13.64 7.70
CA LEU A 120 -8.26 -14.69 6.69
C LEU A 120 -9.33 -15.78 6.73
N ILE A 121 -9.74 -16.24 7.92
CA ILE A 121 -10.83 -17.22 8.09
C ILE A 121 -12.12 -16.68 7.49
N ARG A 122 -12.47 -15.40 7.75
CA ARG A 122 -13.65 -14.75 7.17
C ARG A 122 -13.58 -14.73 5.63
N THR A 123 -12.43 -14.32 5.08
CA THR A 123 -12.23 -14.30 3.61
C THR A 123 -12.40 -15.67 2.99
N ILE A 124 -11.80 -16.72 3.59
CA ILE A 124 -11.92 -18.09 3.10
C ILE A 124 -13.38 -18.56 3.17
N LYS A 125 -14.09 -18.29 4.27
CA LYS A 125 -15.53 -18.64 4.39
C LYS A 125 -16.38 -17.94 3.34
N GLN A 126 -16.13 -16.67 3.05
CA GLN A 126 -16.85 -15.93 2.00
C GLN A 126 -16.56 -16.49 0.61
N GLN A 127 -15.30 -16.81 0.31
CA GLN A 127 -14.93 -17.45 -0.96
C GLN A 127 -15.59 -18.83 -1.12
N ALA A 128 -15.55 -19.65 -0.07
CA ALA A 128 -16.20 -20.96 -0.09
C ALA A 128 -17.73 -20.85 -0.28
N ALA A 129 -18.38 -19.93 0.41
CA ALA A 129 -19.82 -19.68 0.23
C ALA A 129 -20.14 -19.22 -1.20
N GLY A 130 -19.33 -18.34 -1.79
CA GLY A 130 -19.49 -17.91 -3.18
C GLY A 130 -19.33 -19.06 -4.18
N GLU A 131 -18.36 -19.95 -3.98
CA GLU A 131 -18.18 -21.13 -4.83
C GLU A 131 -19.35 -22.11 -4.68
N LEU A 132 -19.84 -22.35 -3.47
CA LEU A 132 -21.04 -23.20 -3.25
C LEU A 132 -22.25 -22.61 -3.95
N GLN A 133 -22.56 -21.33 -3.80
CA GLN A 133 -23.66 -20.68 -4.51
C GLN A 133 -23.52 -20.79 -6.03
N ARG A 134 -22.30 -20.70 -6.55
CA ARG A 134 -22.03 -20.85 -7.98
C ARG A 134 -22.26 -22.27 -8.48
N THR A 135 -22.03 -23.28 -7.66
CA THR A 135 -22.20 -24.70 -8.02
C THR A 135 -23.61 -25.25 -7.76
N ASP A 136 -24.32 -24.74 -6.76
CA ASP A 136 -25.68 -25.21 -6.41
C ASP A 136 -26.68 -25.06 -7.56
N TRP A 137 -26.60 -23.96 -8.32
CA TRP A 137 -27.47 -23.76 -9.47
C TRP A 137 -27.22 -24.79 -10.61
N TYR A 138 -26.01 -25.36 -10.72
CA TYR A 138 -25.73 -26.45 -11.65
C TYR A 138 -26.48 -27.71 -11.28
N ILE A 139 -26.61 -28.00 -9.98
CA ILE A 139 -27.32 -29.16 -9.46
C ILE A 139 -28.82 -29.00 -9.72
N VAL A 140 -29.36 -27.81 -9.45
CA VAL A 140 -30.78 -27.50 -9.70
C VAL A 140 -31.11 -27.60 -11.20
N ARG A 141 -30.32 -27.02 -12.08
CA ARG A 141 -30.51 -27.12 -13.54
C ARG A 141 -30.43 -28.56 -14.05
N LYS A 142 -29.54 -29.38 -13.48
CA LYS A 142 -29.40 -30.76 -13.89
C LYS A 142 -30.58 -31.60 -13.43
N ALA A 143 -31.16 -31.29 -12.29
CA ALA A 143 -32.40 -31.91 -11.79
C ALA A 143 -33.61 -31.55 -12.67
N ASP A 144 -33.72 -30.27 -13.08
CA ASP A 144 -34.82 -29.78 -13.94
C ASP A 144 -34.72 -30.29 -15.40
N ALA A 145 -33.51 -30.56 -15.90
CA ALA A 145 -33.29 -31.09 -17.25
C ALA A 145 -33.43 -32.61 -17.36
N GLY A 146 -33.61 -33.28 -16.26
CA GLY A 146 -33.77 -34.77 -16.18
C GLY A 146 -35.21 -35.28 -16.06
N THR A 147 -36.19 -34.39 -16.23
CA THR A 147 -37.62 -34.74 -16.31
C THR A 147 -38.17 -34.63 -17.71
#